data_e1fec8f55f2673dd2d8cb4813d641fab
#
_entry.id   e1fec8f55f2673dd2d8cb4813d641fab
#
_cell.length_a   1.000
_cell.length_b   1.000
_cell.length_c   1.000
_cell.angle_alpha   90.00
_cell.angle_beta   90.00
_cell.angle_gamma   90.00
#
_symmetry.space_group_name_H-M   'P 1'
#
loop_
_entity.id
_entity.type
_entity.pdbx_description
1 polymer ?
#
loop_
_entity_poly.entity_id
_entity_poly.type
_entity_poly.pdbx_seq_one_letter_code
_entity_poly.pdbx_strand_id
1 'polypeptide(L)'
;MKTIKTLRSSKIALLAPLVFTGLTAAPHAWADSIELLAQTTLVNGTEATTDTFFAPTAGKVTVKLTDTGWSSPLSALSFTANSGSQVLSSFSASGVNSGEFTFDVGPGSYFANIMATAGGAMSLGLYSLNMTFAPSAVPLPSTGWLLLTGLFALIGVARAARPAEFMGTAAA
;
A
#
# COMPACT_ATOMS: atom_id res chain seq x y z
N MET A 1 58.59 6.70 61.62
CA MET A 1 57.91 7.56 60.59
C MET A 1 57.49 6.69 59.41
N LYS A 2 56.19 6.41 59.32
CA LYS A 2 55.62 5.65 58.19
C LYS A 2 54.53 6.49 57.57
N THR A 3 54.79 6.97 56.36
CA THR A 3 53.88 7.80 55.59
C THR A 3 52.88 6.91 54.83
N ILE A 4 51.61 6.99 55.15
CA ILE A 4 50.54 6.28 54.46
C ILE A 4 50.06 7.15 53.29
N LYS A 5 50.30 6.69 52.06
CA LYS A 5 49.73 7.27 50.85
C LYS A 5 48.31 6.77 50.66
N THR A 6 47.34 7.66 50.76
CA THR A 6 45.95 7.40 50.42
C THR A 6 45.77 7.37 48.88
N LEU A 7 45.40 6.24 48.36
CA LEU A 7 45.00 6.08 46.97
C LEU A 7 43.56 6.65 46.82
N ARG A 8 43.44 7.71 46.05
CA ARG A 8 42.17 8.31 45.63
C ARG A 8 41.61 7.48 44.48
N SER A 9 40.62 6.64 44.76
CA SER A 9 39.89 5.86 43.75
C SER A 9 39.01 6.80 42.94
N SER A 10 39.40 7.05 41.68
CA SER A 10 38.62 7.75 40.69
C SER A 10 37.60 6.80 40.12
N LYS A 11 36.32 6.97 40.47
CA LYS A 11 35.21 6.25 39.84
C LYS A 11 34.96 6.88 38.46
N ILE A 12 35.56 6.29 37.45
CA ILE A 12 35.21 6.58 36.06
C ILE A 12 33.87 5.95 35.80
N ALA A 13 32.84 6.79 35.73
CA ALA A 13 31.51 6.37 35.25
C ALA A 13 31.62 6.06 33.76
N LEU A 14 31.61 4.78 33.45
CA LEU A 14 31.58 4.28 32.08
C LEU A 14 30.17 4.60 31.52
N LEU A 15 30.07 5.69 30.76
CA LEU A 15 28.90 5.95 29.92
C LEU A 15 28.89 4.92 28.78
N ALA A 16 28.12 3.87 28.91
CA ALA A 16 27.88 2.94 27.83
C ALA A 16 27.07 3.65 26.75
N PRO A 17 27.54 3.73 25.50
CA PRO A 17 26.70 4.20 24.42
C PRO A 17 25.60 3.17 24.17
N LEU A 18 24.37 3.53 24.46
CA LEU A 18 23.20 2.77 24.07
C LEU A 18 23.08 2.85 22.55
N VAL A 19 23.65 1.87 21.88
CA VAL A 19 23.47 1.69 20.44
C VAL A 19 22.02 1.30 20.22
N PHE A 20 21.21 2.28 19.92
CA PHE A 20 19.83 2.08 19.47
C PHE A 20 19.91 1.58 18.02
N THR A 21 20.00 0.28 17.84
CA THR A 21 19.73 -0.34 16.56
C THR A 21 18.26 -0.11 16.27
N GLY A 22 17.98 1.01 15.60
CA GLY A 22 16.65 1.38 15.14
C GLY A 22 16.12 0.28 14.23
N LEU A 23 15.18 -0.47 14.77
CA LEU A 23 14.35 -1.37 14.00
C LEU A 23 13.58 -0.52 12.99
N THR A 24 14.06 -0.45 11.76
CA THR A 24 13.36 0.17 10.64
C THR A 24 12.23 -0.76 10.19
N ALA A 25 11.27 -1.01 11.05
CA ALA A 25 9.98 -1.49 10.63
C ALA A 25 9.30 -0.29 9.95
N ALA A 26 9.49 -0.16 8.64
CA ALA A 26 8.66 0.71 7.85
C ALA A 26 7.21 0.26 8.10
N PRO A 27 6.33 1.12 8.61
CA PRO A 27 4.92 0.78 8.69
C PRO A 27 4.47 0.56 7.24
N HIS A 28 4.24 -0.69 6.89
CA HIS A 28 3.53 -1.02 5.68
C HIS A 28 2.10 -0.53 5.93
N ALA A 29 1.78 0.64 5.43
CA ALA A 29 0.39 1.05 5.31
C ALA A 29 -0.24 0.04 4.36
N TRP A 30 -0.99 -0.91 4.92
CA TRP A 30 -1.82 -1.82 4.16
C TRP A 30 -2.90 -0.93 3.56
N ALA A 31 -2.71 -0.53 2.32
CA ALA A 31 -3.75 0.12 1.56
C ALA A 31 -4.77 -0.96 1.25
N ASP A 32 -5.91 -0.89 1.92
CA ASP A 32 -7.02 -1.79 1.69
C ASP A 32 -7.46 -1.65 0.23
N SER A 33 -7.60 -2.75 -0.48
CA SER A 33 -8.05 -2.73 -1.87
C SER A 33 -9.54 -2.43 -1.91
N ILE A 34 -9.93 -1.47 -2.74
CA ILE A 34 -11.31 -1.04 -2.94
C ILE A 34 -11.83 -1.72 -4.20
N GLU A 35 -12.98 -2.35 -4.12
CA GLU A 35 -13.67 -2.85 -5.30
C GLU A 35 -14.26 -1.66 -6.09
N LEU A 36 -13.84 -1.53 -7.35
CA LEU A 36 -14.31 -0.48 -8.25
C LEU A 36 -15.51 -0.91 -9.06
N LEU A 37 -15.49 -2.15 -9.53
CA LEU A 37 -16.52 -2.71 -10.38
C LEU A 37 -16.53 -4.24 -10.26
N ALA A 38 -17.71 -4.81 -10.04
CA ALA A 38 -17.92 -6.26 -10.10
C ALA A 38 -19.23 -6.54 -10.82
N GLN A 39 -19.15 -7.24 -11.93
CA GLN A 39 -20.33 -7.57 -12.74
C GLN A 39 -20.17 -8.91 -13.44
N THR A 40 -21.34 -9.50 -13.71
CA THR A 40 -21.45 -10.69 -14.55
C THR A 40 -22.47 -10.39 -15.63
N THR A 41 -22.05 -10.50 -16.89
CA THR A 41 -22.84 -10.06 -18.05
C THR A 41 -23.10 -11.21 -19.00
N LEU A 42 -24.37 -11.34 -19.40
CA LEU A 42 -24.79 -12.26 -20.44
C LEU A 42 -24.49 -11.63 -21.81
N VAL A 43 -23.86 -12.37 -22.66
CA VAL A 43 -23.50 -11.97 -24.03
C VAL A 43 -24.39 -12.72 -25.00
N ASN A 44 -25.08 -11.98 -25.88
CA ASN A 44 -25.86 -12.53 -26.98
C ASN A 44 -25.26 -12.03 -28.31
N GLY A 45 -24.62 -12.92 -29.03
CA GLY A 45 -23.87 -12.55 -30.22
C GLY A 45 -22.58 -11.77 -29.89
N THR A 46 -22.50 -10.53 -30.34
CA THR A 46 -21.39 -9.62 -30.01
C THR A 46 -21.93 -8.42 -29.23
N GLU A 47 -21.38 -8.19 -28.07
CA GLU A 47 -21.73 -7.05 -27.20
C GLU A 47 -20.49 -6.21 -26.89
N ALA A 48 -20.71 -4.90 -26.81
CA ALA A 48 -19.74 -3.92 -26.33
C ALA A 48 -20.37 -3.13 -25.17
N THR A 49 -19.69 -3.16 -24.03
CA THR A 49 -20.11 -2.45 -22.83
C THR A 49 -19.05 -1.43 -22.45
N THR A 50 -19.48 -0.25 -22.03
CA THR A 50 -18.59 0.78 -21.50
C THR A 50 -19.06 1.17 -20.10
N ASP A 51 -18.18 0.95 -19.13
CA ASP A 51 -18.38 1.34 -17.75
C ASP A 51 -17.42 2.45 -17.36
N THR A 52 -17.77 3.22 -16.36
CA THR A 52 -16.91 4.26 -15.81
C THR A 52 -16.46 3.89 -14.41
N PHE A 53 -15.20 4.15 -14.10
CA PHE A 53 -14.69 4.01 -12.75
C PHE A 53 -13.89 5.24 -12.33
N PHE A 54 -13.79 5.46 -11.03
CA PHE A 54 -13.11 6.60 -10.45
C PHE A 54 -11.98 6.15 -9.52
N ALA A 55 -10.77 6.65 -9.77
CA ALA A 55 -9.63 6.47 -8.89
C ALA A 55 -9.47 7.74 -8.03
N PRO A 56 -9.61 7.66 -6.69
CA PRO A 56 -9.53 8.83 -5.82
C PRO A 56 -8.10 9.36 -5.66
N THR A 57 -7.11 8.52 -5.83
CA THR A 57 -5.68 8.82 -5.70
C THR A 57 -4.88 8.08 -6.76
N ALA A 58 -3.58 8.34 -6.82
CA ALA A 58 -2.68 7.50 -7.59
C ALA A 58 -2.63 6.09 -6.98
N GLY A 59 -2.63 5.07 -7.82
CA GLY A 59 -2.65 3.69 -7.38
C GLY A 59 -2.57 2.71 -8.53
N LYS A 60 -2.83 1.45 -8.20
CA LYS A 60 -2.83 0.33 -9.14
C LYS A 60 -4.23 -0.28 -9.24
N VAL A 61 -4.72 -0.43 -10.46
CA VAL A 61 -5.96 -1.16 -10.75
C VAL A 61 -5.60 -2.57 -11.18
N THR A 62 -6.23 -3.55 -10.53
CA THR A 62 -6.16 -4.95 -10.92
C THR A 62 -7.50 -5.33 -11.53
N VAL A 63 -7.47 -5.88 -12.74
CA VAL A 63 -8.64 -6.34 -13.48
C VAL A 63 -8.56 -7.85 -13.62
N LYS A 64 -9.61 -8.52 -13.22
CA LYS A 64 -9.81 -9.95 -13.44
C LYS A 64 -11.01 -10.14 -14.37
N LEU A 65 -10.75 -10.63 -15.55
CA LEU A 65 -11.74 -10.90 -16.58
C LEU A 65 -11.82 -12.41 -16.80
N THR A 66 -13.01 -12.98 -16.65
CA THR A 66 -13.20 -14.43 -16.70
C THR A 66 -14.34 -14.78 -17.63
N ASP A 67 -14.06 -15.60 -18.63
CA ASP A 67 -15.10 -16.32 -19.38
C ASP A 67 -15.58 -17.50 -18.52
N THR A 68 -16.85 -17.52 -18.18
CA THR A 68 -17.41 -18.59 -17.32
C THR A 68 -17.66 -19.88 -18.08
N GLY A 69 -17.59 -19.85 -19.42
CA GLY A 69 -17.89 -20.98 -20.27
C GLY A 69 -19.35 -21.42 -20.28
N TRP A 70 -20.25 -20.63 -19.62
CA TRP A 70 -21.67 -20.97 -19.53
C TRP A 70 -22.37 -20.80 -20.87
N SER A 71 -23.24 -21.77 -21.19
CA SER A 71 -23.85 -22.06 -22.46
C SER A 71 -22.82 -22.43 -23.53
N SER A 72 -21.89 -21.55 -23.83
CA SER A 72 -20.74 -21.79 -24.71
C SER A 72 -19.59 -20.87 -24.34
N PRO A 73 -18.34 -21.28 -24.54
CA PRO A 73 -17.20 -20.38 -24.40
C PRO A 73 -17.35 -19.17 -25.32
N LEU A 74 -16.86 -18.03 -24.88
CA LEU A 74 -16.75 -16.85 -25.71
C LEU A 74 -15.70 -17.09 -26.81
N SER A 75 -16.02 -16.70 -28.04
CA SER A 75 -15.07 -16.75 -29.15
C SER A 75 -14.04 -15.62 -29.07
N ALA A 76 -14.43 -14.49 -28.48
CA ALA A 76 -13.53 -13.35 -28.19
C ALA A 76 -13.98 -12.61 -26.94
N LEU A 77 -13.01 -12.17 -26.14
CA LEU A 77 -13.22 -11.34 -24.96
C LEU A 77 -12.06 -10.35 -24.86
N SER A 78 -12.35 -9.07 -24.88
CA SER A 78 -11.34 -8.04 -24.77
C SER A 78 -11.76 -6.96 -23.77
N PHE A 79 -10.76 -6.34 -23.19
CA PHE A 79 -10.89 -5.23 -22.25
C PHE A 79 -9.93 -4.11 -22.64
N THR A 80 -10.37 -2.88 -22.52
CA THR A 80 -9.54 -1.70 -22.72
C THR A 80 -9.87 -0.64 -21.69
N ALA A 81 -8.87 -0.18 -20.96
CA ALA A 81 -9.00 0.96 -20.04
C ALA A 81 -8.48 2.22 -20.68
N ASN A 82 -9.28 3.30 -20.66
CA ASN A 82 -8.95 4.57 -21.26
C ASN A 82 -9.08 5.73 -20.27
N SER A 83 -8.20 6.73 -20.42
CA SER A 83 -8.34 8.07 -19.83
C SER A 83 -8.57 9.07 -20.94
N GLY A 84 -9.83 9.44 -21.18
CA GLY A 84 -10.18 10.24 -22.36
C GLY A 84 -9.78 9.55 -23.66
N SER A 85 -8.83 10.13 -24.39
CA SER A 85 -8.33 9.56 -25.65
C SER A 85 -7.11 8.63 -25.49
N GLN A 86 -6.56 8.52 -24.28
CA GLN A 86 -5.37 7.69 -24.03
C GLN A 86 -5.75 6.31 -23.55
N VAL A 87 -5.25 5.28 -24.23
CA VAL A 87 -5.34 3.88 -23.79
C VAL A 87 -4.29 3.65 -22.70
N LEU A 88 -4.75 3.18 -21.53
CA LEU A 88 -3.89 2.86 -20.38
C LEU A 88 -3.48 1.39 -20.39
N SER A 89 -4.43 0.52 -20.74
CA SER A 89 -4.21 -0.91 -20.77
C SER A 89 -5.20 -1.57 -21.71
N SER A 90 -4.79 -2.66 -22.33
CA SER A 90 -5.65 -3.50 -23.16
C SER A 90 -5.33 -4.97 -22.94
N PHE A 91 -6.36 -5.80 -22.97
CA PHE A 91 -6.28 -7.24 -22.86
C PHE A 91 -7.22 -7.86 -23.89
N SER A 92 -6.80 -8.95 -24.51
CA SER A 92 -7.65 -9.72 -25.39
C SER A 92 -7.38 -11.21 -25.22
N ALA A 93 -8.46 -11.99 -25.19
CA ALA A 93 -8.39 -13.44 -25.11
C ALA A 93 -9.41 -14.07 -26.07
N SER A 94 -9.12 -15.27 -26.55
CA SER A 94 -10.02 -16.11 -27.33
C SER A 94 -10.14 -17.48 -26.67
N GLY A 95 -11.36 -18.03 -26.64
CA GLY A 95 -11.69 -19.28 -25.95
C GLY A 95 -11.92 -19.09 -24.45
N VAL A 96 -12.05 -20.20 -23.70
CA VAL A 96 -12.25 -20.18 -22.23
C VAL A 96 -10.96 -19.72 -21.56
N ASN A 97 -10.82 -18.44 -21.35
CA ASN A 97 -9.63 -17.87 -20.72
C ASN A 97 -10.02 -16.85 -19.66
N SER A 98 -9.38 -16.96 -18.51
CA SER A 98 -9.37 -15.91 -17.50
C SER A 98 -8.09 -15.13 -17.64
N GLY A 99 -8.20 -13.80 -17.62
CA GLY A 99 -7.04 -12.93 -17.60
C GLY A 99 -7.06 -12.07 -16.33
N GLU A 100 -5.89 -11.94 -15.72
CA GLU A 100 -5.66 -10.96 -14.66
C GLU A 100 -4.50 -10.07 -15.08
N PHE A 101 -4.71 -8.77 -15.01
CA PHE A 101 -3.70 -7.80 -15.38
C PHE A 101 -3.83 -6.55 -14.52
N THR A 102 -2.75 -5.79 -14.42
CA THR A 102 -2.68 -4.60 -13.59
C THR A 102 -2.13 -3.43 -14.39
N PHE A 103 -2.61 -2.22 -14.07
CA PHE A 103 -2.08 -0.98 -14.62
C PHE A 103 -2.14 0.14 -13.58
N ASP A 104 -1.27 1.13 -13.77
CA ASP A 104 -1.19 2.28 -12.88
C ASP A 104 -2.17 3.37 -13.33
N VAL A 105 -2.79 4.03 -12.35
CA VAL A 105 -3.72 5.15 -12.57
C VAL A 105 -3.37 6.31 -11.66
N GLY A 106 -3.57 7.54 -12.17
CA GLY A 106 -3.62 8.75 -11.34
C GLY A 106 -5.02 8.99 -10.78
N PRO A 107 -5.23 10.05 -9.99
CA PRO A 107 -6.57 10.46 -9.58
C PRO A 107 -7.37 10.93 -10.80
N GLY A 108 -8.62 10.45 -10.93
CA GLY A 108 -9.48 10.82 -12.06
C GLY A 108 -10.52 9.77 -12.43
N SER A 109 -11.29 10.09 -13.47
CA SER A 109 -12.30 9.22 -14.04
C SER A 109 -11.78 8.52 -15.29
N TYR A 110 -12.14 7.27 -15.45
CA TYR A 110 -11.67 6.37 -16.49
C TYR A 110 -12.83 5.59 -17.08
N PHE A 111 -12.61 5.07 -18.28
CA PHE A 111 -13.56 4.22 -18.99
C PHE A 111 -12.99 2.82 -19.12
N ALA A 112 -13.84 1.84 -18.82
CA ALA A 112 -13.60 0.42 -19.05
C ALA A 112 -14.46 -0.04 -20.21
N ASN A 113 -13.85 -0.36 -21.34
CA ASN A 113 -14.56 -0.87 -22.50
C ASN A 113 -14.34 -2.38 -22.59
N ILE A 114 -15.42 -3.14 -22.59
CA ILE A 114 -15.43 -4.57 -22.69
C ILE A 114 -16.12 -4.94 -24.01
N MET A 115 -15.48 -5.77 -24.82
CA MET A 115 -16.07 -6.34 -26.01
C MET A 115 -16.03 -7.84 -25.90
N ALA A 116 -17.18 -8.47 -25.99
CA ALA A 116 -17.33 -9.91 -25.90
C ALA A 116 -18.12 -10.45 -27.09
N THR A 117 -17.67 -11.58 -27.61
CA THR A 117 -18.37 -12.30 -28.69
C THR A 117 -18.65 -13.72 -28.21
N ALA A 118 -19.91 -14.07 -28.18
CA ALA A 118 -20.32 -15.43 -27.82
C ALA A 118 -19.96 -16.43 -28.91
N GLY A 119 -19.54 -17.62 -28.50
CA GLY A 119 -19.28 -18.75 -29.37
C GLY A 119 -20.46 -19.73 -29.43
N GLY A 120 -20.27 -20.81 -30.18
CA GLY A 120 -21.22 -21.91 -30.25
C GLY A 120 -22.51 -21.63 -31.02
N ALA A 121 -23.36 -22.66 -31.15
CA ALA A 121 -24.56 -22.60 -31.98
C ALA A 121 -25.66 -21.67 -31.42
N MET A 122 -25.70 -21.44 -30.13
CA MET A 122 -26.69 -20.56 -29.49
C MET A 122 -26.27 -19.10 -29.45
N SER A 123 -25.02 -18.79 -29.77
CA SER A 123 -24.46 -17.44 -29.68
C SER A 123 -24.70 -16.76 -28.32
N LEU A 124 -24.70 -17.57 -27.26
CA LEU A 124 -24.88 -17.13 -25.87
C LEU A 124 -23.63 -17.46 -25.04
N GLY A 125 -23.18 -16.53 -24.27
CA GLY A 125 -22.04 -16.68 -23.34
C GLY A 125 -22.18 -15.83 -22.10
N LEU A 126 -21.28 -16.00 -21.14
CA LEU A 126 -21.28 -15.25 -19.89
C LEU A 126 -19.86 -14.93 -19.49
N TYR A 127 -19.57 -13.68 -19.18
CA TYR A 127 -18.30 -13.28 -18.58
C TYR A 127 -18.51 -12.62 -17.21
N SER A 128 -17.48 -12.69 -16.40
CA SER A 128 -17.38 -11.97 -15.13
C SER A 128 -16.20 -11.00 -15.17
N LEU A 129 -16.43 -9.78 -14.74
CA LEU A 129 -15.43 -8.74 -14.57
C LEU A 129 -15.37 -8.38 -13.09
N ASN A 130 -14.16 -8.37 -12.53
CA ASN A 130 -13.88 -7.82 -11.21
C ASN A 130 -12.70 -6.85 -11.32
N MET A 131 -12.89 -5.64 -10.83
CA MET A 131 -11.86 -4.59 -10.80
C MET A 131 -11.65 -4.13 -9.37
N THR A 132 -10.40 -4.16 -8.93
CA THR A 132 -9.99 -3.67 -7.61
C THR A 132 -8.93 -2.60 -7.75
N PHE A 133 -8.95 -1.64 -6.83
CA PHE A 133 -8.00 -0.54 -6.77
C PHE A 133 -7.20 -0.61 -5.47
N ALA A 134 -5.89 -0.55 -5.58
CA ALA A 134 -4.97 -0.43 -4.46
C ALA A 134 -4.28 0.93 -4.51
N PRO A 135 -4.54 1.84 -3.55
CA PRO A 135 -3.85 3.12 -3.47
C PRO A 135 -2.34 2.93 -3.36
N SER A 136 -1.56 3.78 -4.03
CA SER A 136 -0.11 3.81 -3.80
C SER A 136 0.18 4.28 -2.39
N ALA A 137 1.04 3.55 -1.68
CA ALA A 137 1.48 3.97 -0.36
C ALA A 137 2.12 5.36 -0.44
N VAL A 138 1.53 6.34 0.22
CA VAL A 138 2.14 7.67 0.37
C VAL A 138 3.24 7.54 1.43
N PRO A 139 4.52 7.78 1.08
CA PRO A 139 5.57 7.79 2.08
C PRO A 139 5.22 8.82 3.15
N LEU A 140 5.20 8.39 4.41
CA LEU A 140 4.99 9.33 5.53
C LEU A 140 6.06 10.42 5.44
N PRO A 141 5.66 11.70 5.48
CA PRO A 141 6.62 12.78 5.44
C PRO A 141 7.63 12.59 6.58
N SER A 142 8.91 12.85 6.29
CA SER A 142 10.02 12.75 7.26
C SER A 142 9.79 13.60 8.53
N THR A 143 8.84 14.53 8.49
CA THR A 143 8.38 15.30 9.65
C THR A 143 7.87 14.42 10.79
N GLY A 144 7.31 13.25 10.53
CA GLY A 144 6.93 12.30 11.57
C GLY A 144 8.15 11.80 12.37
N TRP A 145 9.26 11.53 11.70
CA TRP A 145 10.52 11.17 12.34
C TRP A 145 11.14 12.33 13.11
N LEU A 146 11.05 13.56 12.56
CA LEU A 146 11.53 14.75 13.24
C LEU A 146 10.73 15.05 14.50
N LEU A 147 9.41 14.85 14.49
CA LEU A 147 8.57 14.98 15.67
C LEU A 147 8.97 13.96 16.75
N LEU A 148 9.17 12.71 16.36
CA LEU A 148 9.54 11.64 17.28
C LEU A 148 10.92 11.90 17.90
N THR A 149 11.91 12.27 17.10
CA THR A 149 13.25 12.63 17.58
C THR A 149 13.24 13.87 18.45
N GLY A 150 12.43 14.89 18.12
CA GLY A 150 12.23 16.09 18.93
C GLY A 150 11.62 15.77 20.30
N LEU A 151 10.64 14.87 20.35
CA LEU A 151 10.03 14.43 21.61
C LEU A 151 11.02 13.67 22.50
N PHE A 152 11.83 12.79 21.94
CA PHE A 152 12.88 12.09 22.69
C PHE A 152 13.97 13.05 23.20
N ALA A 153 14.34 14.04 22.41
CA ALA A 153 15.30 15.07 22.84
C ALA A 153 14.76 15.86 24.04
N LEU A 154 13.48 16.26 24.02
CA LEU A 154 12.83 16.95 25.14
C LEU A 154 12.79 16.10 26.41
N ILE A 155 12.49 14.81 26.30
CA ILE A 155 12.52 13.90 27.46
C ILE A 155 13.93 13.76 28.01
N GLY A 156 14.94 13.71 27.15
CA GLY A 156 16.36 13.66 27.53
C GLY A 156 16.78 14.89 28.33
N VAL A 157 16.45 16.07 27.84
CA VAL A 157 16.75 17.35 28.52
C VAL A 157 16.01 17.45 29.84
N ALA A 158 14.73 17.08 29.89
CA ALA A 158 13.95 17.10 31.13
C ALA A 158 14.49 16.19 32.23
N ARG A 159 15.09 15.05 31.83
CA ARG A 159 15.76 14.15 32.79
C ARG A 159 17.11 14.65 33.25
N ALA A 160 17.87 15.31 32.39
CA ALA A 160 19.16 15.90 32.73
C ALA A 160 19.03 17.12 33.63
N ALA A 161 17.94 17.85 33.56
CA ALA A 161 17.65 19.07 34.35
C ALA A 161 17.16 18.79 35.77
N ARG A 162 17.00 17.52 36.19
CA ARG A 162 16.66 17.24 37.60
C ARG A 162 17.86 17.55 38.47
N PRO A 163 17.76 18.56 39.39
CA PRO A 163 18.82 18.88 40.34
C PRO A 163 19.06 17.65 41.21
N ALA A 164 20.33 17.28 41.40
CA ALA A 164 20.73 16.30 42.40
C ALA A 164 20.26 16.86 43.76
N GLU A 165 19.25 16.26 44.38
CA GLU A 165 18.84 16.61 45.73
C GLU A 165 20.04 16.46 46.65
N PHE A 166 20.41 17.60 47.17
CA PHE A 166 21.46 17.80 48.14
C PHE A 166 21.13 16.93 49.37
N MET A 167 21.84 15.80 49.51
CA MET A 167 21.80 15.03 50.74
C MET A 167 22.34 15.95 51.84
N GLY A 168 21.42 16.59 52.53
CA GLY A 168 21.71 17.35 53.71
C GLY A 168 22.36 16.46 54.76
N THR A 169 23.61 16.80 55.09
CA THR A 169 24.38 16.26 56.21
C THR A 169 23.67 16.64 57.48
N ALA A 170 22.95 15.71 58.11
CA ALA A 170 22.58 15.87 59.52
C ALA A 170 23.80 15.54 60.37
N ALA A 171 24.41 16.59 60.92
CA ALA A 171 25.41 16.46 62.00
C ALA A 171 24.62 16.71 63.32
N ALA A 172 24.70 15.76 64.21
CA ALA A 172 24.41 15.87 65.63
C ALA A 172 25.57 15.28 66.42
#